data_2005c78a94d8ccb731646dfc0b9714a8
#
_entry.id   2005c78a94d8ccb731646dfc0b9714a8
#
_cell.length_a   1.000
_cell.length_b   1.000
_cell.length_c   1.000
_cell.angle_alpha   90.00
_cell.angle_beta   90.00
_cell.angle_gamma   90.00
#
_symmetry.space_group_name_H-M   'P 1'
#
loop_
_entity.id
_entity.type
_entity.pdbx_description
1 polymer ?
#
loop_
_entity_poly.entity_id
_entity_poly.type
_entity_poly.pdbx_seq_one_letter_code
_entity_poly.pdbx_strand_id
1 'polypeptide(L)'
;MLGDHKLTWSPIFSVIDFVTRVLSPYQFNPANYNPLRDLVEQSIDFEVLKRPDCPVKLFLSATNVRTGKVKIFSGTEISVSAVMASACLPTMFHAVEIDGEAYWDGGYMGNPALFPLIYNCKSTDIVTVHINPLFRKEVPRAAGDILNRINEISFNSSLMREMRAVSFVTKLIAQNRVVDGGLRRVLIHSIADDEFMGALSPTSKYNADWDFLISLRDQGRKCAGNWLAKNFVKLGVESSVDVDKMYL
;
A
#
# COMPACT_ATOMS: atom_id res chain seq x y z
N MET A 1 12.50 25.47 3.86
CA MET A 1 13.52 24.42 3.84
C MET A 1 13.12 23.44 4.93
N LEU A 2 12.45 22.36 4.61
CA LEU A 2 12.18 21.27 5.55
C LEU A 2 13.52 20.61 5.82
N GLY A 3 13.98 20.69 7.08
CA GLY A 3 15.24 20.11 7.49
C GLY A 3 15.20 18.60 7.25
N ASP A 4 15.94 18.16 6.26
CA ASP A 4 16.23 16.76 5.99
C ASP A 4 17.04 16.23 7.18
N HIS A 5 16.35 15.85 8.26
CA HIS A 5 16.97 15.16 9.39
C HIS A 5 17.38 13.77 8.89
N LYS A 6 18.54 13.73 8.23
CA LYS A 6 19.16 12.51 7.73
C LYS A 6 19.49 11.63 8.92
N LEU A 7 18.61 10.71 9.25
CA LEU A 7 18.86 9.59 10.18
C LEU A 7 20.11 8.78 9.78
N THR A 8 20.58 8.95 8.53
CA THR A 8 21.81 8.35 8.00
C THR A 8 23.06 8.61 8.86
N TRP A 9 23.05 9.63 9.73
CA TRP A 9 24.16 9.95 10.63
C TRP A 9 24.00 9.38 12.05
N SER A 10 22.88 8.68 12.35
CA SER A 10 22.72 8.02 13.64
C SER A 10 23.49 6.71 13.66
N PRO A 11 24.47 6.51 14.56
CA PRO A 11 25.17 5.23 14.71
C PRO A 11 24.21 4.07 15.00
N ILE A 12 23.14 4.35 15.75
CA ILE A 12 22.11 3.35 16.09
C ILE A 12 21.39 2.88 14.84
N PHE A 13 21.03 3.79 13.92
CA PHE A 13 20.40 3.44 12.67
C PHE A 13 21.30 2.55 11.81
N SER A 14 22.58 2.89 11.71
CA SER A 14 23.54 2.09 10.94
C SER A 14 23.71 0.68 11.50
N VAL A 15 23.66 0.52 12.82
CA VAL A 15 23.71 -0.79 13.48
C VAL A 15 22.42 -1.58 13.20
N ILE A 16 21.26 -0.96 13.30
CA ILE A 16 19.97 -1.61 13.01
C ILE A 16 19.91 -2.05 11.53
N ASP A 17 20.27 -1.17 10.60
CA ASP A 17 20.32 -1.49 9.16
C ASP A 17 21.29 -2.66 8.88
N PHE A 18 22.46 -2.67 9.49
CA PHE A 18 23.42 -3.76 9.37
C PHE A 18 22.85 -5.08 9.94
N VAL A 19 22.29 -5.04 11.16
CA VAL A 19 21.69 -6.20 11.82
C VAL A 19 20.58 -6.80 10.97
N THR A 20 19.66 -5.98 10.46
CA THR A 20 18.52 -6.45 9.65
C THR A 20 18.90 -6.97 8.26
N ARG A 21 20.12 -6.65 7.79
CA ARG A 21 20.68 -7.20 6.54
C ARG A 21 21.43 -8.52 6.74
N VAL A 22 21.96 -8.75 7.93
CA VAL A 22 22.83 -9.92 8.21
C VAL A 22 22.09 -10.98 9.00
N LEU A 23 21.22 -10.60 9.92
CA LEU A 23 20.46 -11.51 10.77
C LEU A 23 18.99 -11.55 10.34
N SER A 24 18.39 -12.73 10.39
CA SER A 24 16.95 -12.88 10.21
C SER A 24 16.19 -12.38 11.45
N PRO A 25 14.92 -11.97 11.32
CA PRO A 25 14.10 -11.60 12.49
C PRO A 25 13.97 -12.72 13.51
N TYR A 26 14.07 -13.97 13.10
CA TYR A 26 14.08 -15.12 14.01
C TYR A 26 15.35 -15.19 14.88
N GLN A 27 16.42 -14.54 14.47
CA GLN A 27 17.68 -14.49 15.21
C GLN A 27 17.77 -13.26 16.14
N PHE A 28 17.38 -12.06 15.65
CA PHE A 28 17.49 -10.85 16.47
C PHE A 28 16.26 -10.54 17.32
N ASN A 29 15.09 -11.12 17.00
CA ASN A 29 13.84 -10.98 17.75
C ASN A 29 13.19 -12.36 18.03
N PRO A 30 13.88 -13.28 18.74
CA PRO A 30 13.37 -14.63 18.96
C PRO A 30 12.06 -14.67 19.73
N ALA A 31 11.77 -13.64 20.55
CA ALA A 31 10.50 -13.50 21.28
C ALA A 31 9.34 -13.02 20.39
N ASN A 32 9.59 -12.71 19.12
CA ASN A 32 8.61 -12.15 18.18
C ASN A 32 7.85 -10.94 18.74
N TYR A 33 8.58 -10.07 19.48
CA TYR A 33 7.99 -8.86 20.02
C TYR A 33 7.68 -7.85 18.92
N ASN A 34 6.40 -7.43 18.86
CA ASN A 34 5.95 -6.42 17.92
C ASN A 34 4.95 -5.47 18.62
N PRO A 35 5.38 -4.27 19.02
CA PRO A 35 4.54 -3.33 19.76
C PRO A 35 3.34 -2.80 18.96
N LEU A 36 3.35 -2.94 17.62
CA LEU A 36 2.22 -2.58 16.79
C LEU A 36 0.99 -3.43 17.10
N ARG A 37 1.17 -4.69 17.52
CA ARG A 37 0.06 -5.58 17.86
C ARG A 37 -0.82 -4.98 18.97
N ASP A 38 -0.20 -4.58 20.08
CA ASP A 38 -0.91 -4.03 21.24
C ASP A 38 -1.64 -2.73 20.87
N LEU A 39 -0.99 -1.89 20.08
CA LEU A 39 -1.58 -0.64 19.59
C LEU A 39 -2.81 -0.88 18.71
N VAL A 40 -2.73 -1.82 17.78
CA VAL A 40 -3.84 -2.20 16.89
C VAL A 40 -5.00 -2.78 17.70
N GLU A 41 -4.70 -3.66 18.66
CA GLU A 41 -5.69 -4.32 19.51
C GLU A 41 -6.47 -3.33 20.38
N GLN A 42 -5.77 -2.30 20.91
CA GLN A 42 -6.38 -1.26 21.73
C GLN A 42 -7.12 -0.18 20.92
N SER A 43 -6.75 0.01 19.64
CA SER A 43 -7.26 1.12 18.81
C SER A 43 -8.44 0.75 17.94
N ILE A 44 -8.68 -0.53 17.67
CA ILE A 44 -9.67 -1.00 16.70
C ILE A 44 -10.64 -1.98 17.36
N ASP A 45 -11.92 -1.67 17.25
CA ASP A 45 -12.98 -2.61 17.59
C ASP A 45 -13.27 -3.53 16.39
N PHE A 46 -12.66 -4.71 16.41
CA PHE A 46 -12.78 -5.69 15.34
C PHE A 46 -14.19 -6.31 15.26
N GLU A 47 -14.95 -6.35 16.35
CA GLU A 47 -16.31 -6.89 16.35
C GLU A 47 -17.26 -5.98 15.55
N VAL A 48 -17.07 -4.66 15.63
CA VAL A 48 -17.82 -3.72 14.81
C VAL A 48 -17.51 -3.91 13.31
N LEU A 49 -16.24 -4.15 12.95
CA LEU A 49 -15.84 -4.35 11.56
C LEU A 49 -16.36 -5.63 10.92
N LYS A 50 -16.63 -6.66 11.74
CA LYS A 50 -17.18 -7.97 11.29
C LYS A 50 -18.69 -7.96 11.09
N ARG A 51 -19.38 -6.97 11.62
CA ARG A 51 -20.85 -6.91 11.57
C ARG A 51 -21.37 -6.78 10.15
N PRO A 52 -22.46 -7.48 9.81
CA PRO A 52 -23.07 -7.39 8.47
C PRO A 52 -23.59 -5.97 8.11
N ASP A 53 -23.96 -5.19 9.13
CA ASP A 53 -24.46 -3.82 9.01
C ASP A 53 -23.35 -2.75 9.03
N CYS A 54 -22.08 -3.16 9.13
CA CYS A 54 -20.96 -2.24 9.07
C CYS A 54 -20.97 -1.47 7.72
N PRO A 55 -20.98 -0.12 7.74
CA PRO A 55 -21.04 0.68 6.53
C PRO A 55 -19.75 0.61 5.69
N VAL A 56 -18.67 0.13 6.29
CA VAL A 56 -17.36 0.00 5.64
C VAL A 56 -17.05 -1.46 5.41
N LYS A 57 -16.70 -1.82 4.15
CA LYS A 57 -16.11 -3.11 3.81
C LYS A 57 -14.60 -2.98 3.80
N LEU A 58 -13.93 -3.69 4.70
CA LEU A 58 -12.48 -3.71 4.79
C LEU A 58 -11.92 -4.94 4.06
N PHE A 59 -10.87 -4.71 3.26
CA PHE A 59 -10.10 -5.75 2.59
C PHE A 59 -8.63 -5.54 2.94
N LEU A 60 -8.00 -6.52 3.57
CA LEU A 60 -6.58 -6.50 3.91
C LEU A 60 -5.87 -7.53 3.05
N SER A 61 -4.83 -7.11 2.34
CA SER A 61 -3.99 -8.00 1.55
C SER A 61 -2.79 -8.49 2.37
N ALA A 62 -2.46 -9.77 2.24
CA ALA A 62 -1.22 -10.34 2.73
C ALA A 62 -0.66 -11.30 1.67
N THR A 63 0.63 -11.58 1.74
CA THR A 63 1.31 -12.52 0.84
C THR A 63 1.51 -13.85 1.54
N ASN A 64 0.92 -14.93 1.05
CA ASN A 64 1.18 -16.27 1.55
C ASN A 64 2.63 -16.66 1.23
N VAL A 65 3.42 -16.96 2.26
CA VAL A 65 4.88 -17.17 2.13
C VAL A 65 5.20 -18.43 1.32
N ARG A 66 4.38 -19.48 1.48
CA ARG A 66 4.64 -20.78 0.82
C ARG A 66 4.28 -20.77 -0.66
N THR A 67 3.22 -20.07 -1.02
CA THR A 67 2.67 -20.11 -2.39
C THR A 67 2.99 -18.87 -3.22
N GLY A 68 3.42 -17.78 -2.58
CA GLY A 68 3.59 -16.47 -3.21
C GLY A 68 2.28 -15.83 -3.67
N LYS A 69 1.11 -16.36 -3.28
CA LYS A 69 -0.18 -15.84 -3.69
C LYS A 69 -0.67 -14.75 -2.74
N VAL A 70 -1.44 -13.80 -3.27
CA VAL A 70 -2.15 -12.84 -2.43
C VAL A 70 -3.27 -13.54 -1.67
N LYS A 71 -3.38 -13.27 -0.37
CA LYS A 71 -4.55 -13.58 0.47
C LYS A 71 -5.26 -12.26 0.77
N ILE A 72 -6.56 -12.25 0.61
CA ILE A 72 -7.41 -11.12 1.04
C ILE A 72 -8.19 -11.56 2.26
N PHE A 73 -7.99 -10.88 3.36
CA PHE A 73 -8.81 -11.01 4.57
C PHE A 73 -9.97 -10.02 4.48
N SER A 74 -11.19 -10.47 4.69
CA SER A 74 -12.39 -9.64 4.64
C SER A 74 -13.51 -10.20 5.53
N GLY A 75 -14.50 -9.37 5.88
CA GLY A 75 -15.64 -9.79 6.70
C GLY A 75 -15.20 -10.40 8.03
N THR A 76 -15.57 -11.65 8.29
CA THR A 76 -15.27 -12.34 9.55
C THR A 76 -13.79 -12.69 9.73
N GLU A 77 -12.99 -12.69 8.67
CA GLU A 77 -11.54 -12.93 8.74
C GLU A 77 -10.76 -11.71 9.25
N ILE A 78 -11.39 -10.53 9.33
CA ILE A 78 -10.75 -9.30 9.82
C ILE A 78 -10.42 -9.48 11.31
N SER A 79 -9.14 -9.35 11.64
CA SER A 79 -8.60 -9.58 12.99
C SER A 79 -7.28 -8.83 13.17
N VAL A 80 -6.82 -8.72 14.41
CA VAL A 80 -5.48 -8.22 14.73
C VAL A 80 -4.42 -8.95 13.91
N SER A 81 -4.50 -10.29 13.84
CA SER A 81 -3.53 -11.09 13.09
C SER A 81 -3.57 -10.80 11.59
N ALA A 82 -4.76 -10.53 11.00
CA ALA A 82 -4.87 -10.13 9.60
C ALA A 82 -4.20 -8.76 9.34
N VAL A 83 -4.36 -7.78 10.25
CA VAL A 83 -3.66 -6.49 10.16
C VAL A 83 -2.15 -6.68 10.28
N MET A 84 -1.71 -7.48 11.28
CA MET A 84 -0.29 -7.77 11.47
C MET A 84 0.33 -8.49 10.27
N ALA A 85 -0.40 -9.42 9.64
CA ALA A 85 0.03 -10.10 8.42
C ALA A 85 0.18 -9.11 7.26
N SER A 86 -0.80 -8.22 7.08
CA SER A 86 -0.79 -7.18 6.03
C SER A 86 0.36 -6.18 6.16
N ALA A 87 0.92 -6.01 7.35
CA ALA A 87 2.02 -5.08 7.66
C ALA A 87 3.34 -5.80 8.03
N CYS A 88 3.44 -7.11 7.79
CA CYS A 88 4.58 -7.91 8.20
C CYS A 88 5.75 -7.79 7.22
N LEU A 89 6.69 -6.90 7.49
CA LEU A 89 7.93 -6.80 6.73
C LEU A 89 8.86 -7.99 7.05
N PRO A 90 9.21 -8.83 6.06
CA PRO A 90 9.92 -10.10 6.30
C PRO A 90 11.35 -9.95 6.82
N THR A 91 11.95 -8.76 6.66
CA THR A 91 13.28 -8.44 7.17
C THR A 91 13.26 -7.93 8.62
N MET A 92 12.09 -7.64 9.19
CA MET A 92 11.95 -7.05 10.53
C MET A 92 11.16 -7.92 11.50
N PHE A 93 10.21 -8.72 11.01
CA PHE A 93 9.28 -9.49 11.84
C PHE A 93 9.19 -10.94 11.36
N HIS A 94 8.88 -11.84 12.28
CA HIS A 94 8.50 -13.21 11.93
C HIS A 94 7.26 -13.20 11.05
N ALA A 95 7.14 -14.17 10.14
CA ALA A 95 5.90 -14.37 9.39
C ALA A 95 4.72 -14.55 10.37
N VAL A 96 3.59 -13.94 10.05
CA VAL A 96 2.38 -14.08 10.87
C VAL A 96 1.65 -15.35 10.47
N GLU A 97 1.44 -16.25 11.42
CA GLU A 97 0.71 -17.49 11.20
C GLU A 97 -0.78 -17.30 11.46
N ILE A 98 -1.61 -17.71 10.50
CA ILE A 98 -3.08 -17.72 10.58
C ILE A 98 -3.56 -19.02 9.93
N ASP A 99 -4.30 -19.82 10.68
CA ASP A 99 -4.88 -21.10 10.24
C ASP A 99 -3.85 -22.06 9.60
N GLY A 100 -2.64 -22.11 10.17
CA GLY A 100 -1.54 -22.98 9.71
C GLY A 100 -0.78 -22.48 8.48
N GLU A 101 -1.13 -21.31 7.94
CA GLU A 101 -0.44 -20.66 6.84
C GLU A 101 0.36 -19.44 7.34
N ALA A 102 1.51 -19.20 6.73
CA ALA A 102 2.41 -18.10 7.07
C ALA A 102 2.26 -16.94 6.07
N TYR A 103 2.23 -15.71 6.59
CA TYR A 103 1.99 -14.51 5.78
C TYR A 103 3.02 -13.41 6.02
N TRP A 104 3.37 -12.74 4.95
CA TRP A 104 4.11 -11.48 4.91
C TRP A 104 3.24 -10.34 4.38
N ASP A 105 3.78 -9.12 4.41
CA ASP A 105 3.15 -7.90 3.92
C ASP A 105 2.47 -8.09 2.56
N GLY A 106 1.26 -7.55 2.46
CA GLY A 106 0.47 -7.60 1.23
C GLY A 106 1.08 -6.82 0.09
N GLY A 107 1.93 -5.84 0.38
CA GLY A 107 2.58 -4.99 -0.61
C GLY A 107 3.39 -5.75 -1.65
N TYR A 108 3.84 -6.97 -1.37
CA TYR A 108 4.54 -7.80 -2.36
C TYR A 108 3.64 -8.32 -3.48
N MET A 109 2.34 -8.58 -3.19
CA MET A 109 1.44 -9.19 -4.18
C MET A 109 0.16 -8.41 -4.44
N GLY A 110 -0.20 -7.43 -3.60
CA GLY A 110 -1.40 -6.61 -3.72
C GLY A 110 -1.25 -5.24 -3.05
N ASN A 111 -0.68 -4.26 -3.74
CA ASN A 111 -0.39 -2.92 -3.21
C ASN A 111 -0.96 -1.78 -4.10
N PRO A 112 -2.25 -1.48 -3.95
CA PRO A 112 -3.30 -2.30 -3.35
C PRO A 112 -3.78 -3.43 -4.27
N ALA A 113 -4.46 -4.43 -3.72
CA ALA A 113 -5.26 -5.35 -4.50
C ALA A 113 -6.61 -4.69 -4.85
N LEU A 114 -6.88 -4.44 -6.13
CA LEU A 114 -8.12 -3.76 -6.59
C LEU A 114 -9.27 -4.73 -6.84
N PHE A 115 -8.97 -5.96 -7.26
CA PHE A 115 -9.98 -6.94 -7.63
C PHE A 115 -11.03 -7.21 -6.53
N PRO A 116 -10.72 -7.17 -5.20
CA PRO A 116 -11.74 -7.37 -4.18
C PRO A 116 -12.78 -6.24 -4.18
N LEU A 117 -12.36 -5.01 -4.46
CA LEU A 117 -13.25 -3.86 -4.57
C LEU A 117 -14.14 -4.00 -5.81
N ILE A 118 -13.55 -4.39 -6.94
CA ILE A 118 -14.28 -4.57 -8.20
C ILE A 118 -15.38 -5.63 -8.07
N TYR A 119 -15.09 -6.75 -7.38
CA TYR A 119 -16.04 -7.86 -7.25
C TYR A 119 -17.06 -7.68 -6.12
N ASN A 120 -16.68 -7.03 -5.02
CA ASN A 120 -17.48 -7.04 -3.80
C ASN A 120 -18.11 -5.68 -3.43
N CYS A 121 -17.77 -4.59 -4.15
CA CYS A 121 -18.33 -3.27 -3.89
C CYS A 121 -19.23 -2.82 -5.04
N LYS A 122 -20.23 -1.99 -4.70
CA LYS A 122 -21.19 -1.45 -5.69
C LYS A 122 -20.65 -0.22 -6.41
N SER A 123 -19.72 0.54 -5.78
CA SER A 123 -19.11 1.72 -6.36
C SER A 123 -18.38 1.40 -7.65
N THR A 124 -18.54 2.25 -8.65
CA THR A 124 -17.72 2.22 -9.87
C THR A 124 -16.40 2.94 -9.69
N ASP A 125 -16.32 3.84 -8.71
CA ASP A 125 -15.15 4.66 -8.46
C ASP A 125 -14.19 3.94 -7.51
N ILE A 126 -12.91 3.93 -7.89
CA ILE A 126 -11.81 3.49 -7.05
C ILE A 126 -10.82 4.65 -6.93
N VAL A 127 -10.60 5.12 -5.71
CA VAL A 127 -9.60 6.15 -5.40
C VAL A 127 -8.38 5.48 -4.80
N THR A 128 -7.25 5.56 -5.50
CA THR A 128 -5.95 5.10 -4.99
C THR A 128 -5.21 6.26 -4.32
N VAL A 129 -4.66 6.00 -3.13
CA VAL A 129 -3.78 6.95 -2.44
C VAL A 129 -2.36 6.39 -2.50
N HIS A 130 -1.49 7.05 -3.26
CA HIS A 130 -0.11 6.60 -3.48
C HIS A 130 0.83 7.19 -2.43
N ILE A 131 1.55 6.32 -1.74
CA ILE A 131 2.63 6.69 -0.82
C ILE A 131 3.98 6.51 -1.52
N ASN A 132 4.16 5.42 -2.27
CA ASN A 132 5.37 5.20 -3.04
C ASN A 132 5.25 5.88 -4.42
N PRO A 133 6.24 6.68 -4.85
CA PRO A 133 6.18 7.34 -6.14
C PRO A 133 6.20 6.32 -7.29
N LEU A 134 5.34 6.55 -8.28
CA LEU A 134 5.32 5.76 -9.51
C LEU A 134 6.47 6.19 -10.44
N PHE A 135 6.68 7.50 -10.52
CA PHE A 135 7.69 8.12 -11.36
C PHE A 135 8.82 8.73 -10.54
N ARG A 136 10.06 8.56 -11.02
CA ARG A 136 11.24 9.29 -10.53
C ARG A 136 11.93 9.97 -11.70
N LYS A 137 12.20 11.27 -11.54
CA LYS A 137 12.86 12.08 -12.55
C LYS A 137 14.30 11.63 -12.79
N GLU A 138 15.02 11.34 -11.70
CA GLU A 138 16.43 10.98 -11.76
C GLU A 138 16.63 9.47 -11.58
N VAL A 139 17.57 8.92 -12.33
CA VAL A 139 17.99 7.52 -12.17
C VAL A 139 18.89 7.41 -10.94
N PRO A 140 18.57 6.55 -9.97
CA PRO A 140 19.38 6.39 -8.76
C PRO A 140 20.75 5.82 -9.10
N ARG A 141 21.79 6.31 -8.42
CA ARG A 141 23.19 5.88 -8.60
C ARG A 141 23.85 5.36 -7.34
N ALA A 142 23.43 5.83 -6.17
CA ALA A 142 23.92 5.31 -4.90
C ALA A 142 23.24 3.98 -4.56
N ALA A 143 23.97 3.06 -3.94
CA ALA A 143 23.47 1.70 -3.64
C ALA A 143 22.15 1.71 -2.84
N GLY A 144 22.04 2.57 -1.82
CA GLY A 144 20.81 2.72 -1.02
C GLY A 144 19.61 3.20 -1.85
N ASP A 145 19.83 4.16 -2.75
CA ASP A 145 18.78 4.70 -3.62
C ASP A 145 18.34 3.66 -4.67
N ILE A 146 19.29 2.86 -5.19
CA ILE A 146 19.00 1.76 -6.12
C ILE A 146 18.13 0.71 -5.43
N LEU A 147 18.49 0.28 -4.21
CA LEU A 147 17.69 -0.68 -3.43
C LEU A 147 16.30 -0.13 -3.12
N ASN A 148 16.20 1.15 -2.75
CA ASN A 148 14.91 1.79 -2.51
C ASN A 148 14.06 1.80 -3.79
N ARG A 149 14.66 2.10 -4.95
CA ARG A 149 13.92 2.09 -6.22
C ARG A 149 13.47 0.69 -6.63
N ILE A 150 14.28 -0.33 -6.40
CA ILE A 150 13.91 -1.75 -6.61
C ILE A 150 12.68 -2.08 -5.77
N ASN A 151 12.66 -1.69 -4.49
CA ASN A 151 11.51 -1.91 -3.61
C ASN A 151 10.26 -1.18 -4.12
N GLU A 152 10.36 0.09 -4.51
CA GLU A 152 9.25 0.85 -5.07
C GLU A 152 8.67 0.19 -6.32
N ILE A 153 9.52 -0.24 -7.25
CA ILE A 153 9.10 -0.95 -8.47
C ILE A 153 8.42 -2.27 -8.11
N SER A 154 8.98 -3.02 -7.18
CA SER A 154 8.41 -4.29 -6.71
C SER A 154 7.01 -4.08 -6.11
N PHE A 155 6.87 -3.13 -5.19
CA PHE A 155 5.59 -2.82 -4.54
C PHE A 155 4.54 -2.27 -5.52
N ASN A 156 4.95 -1.49 -6.53
CA ASN A 156 4.03 -0.96 -7.54
C ASN A 156 3.68 -1.97 -8.65
N SER A 157 4.43 -3.07 -8.78
CA SER A 157 4.28 -4.02 -9.88
C SER A 157 2.90 -4.71 -9.92
N SER A 158 2.31 -4.99 -8.75
CA SER A 158 0.98 -5.58 -8.65
C SER A 158 -0.10 -4.62 -9.15
N LEU A 159 -0.02 -3.35 -8.73
CA LEU A 159 -0.92 -2.29 -9.18
C LEU A 159 -0.86 -2.08 -10.69
N MET A 160 0.35 -2.05 -11.27
CA MET A 160 0.52 -1.93 -12.73
C MET A 160 -0.18 -3.05 -13.50
N ARG A 161 -0.11 -4.29 -12.99
CA ARG A 161 -0.81 -5.44 -13.59
C ARG A 161 -2.32 -5.31 -13.49
N GLU A 162 -2.84 -4.90 -12.34
CA GLU A 162 -4.28 -4.69 -12.16
C GLU A 162 -4.80 -3.53 -13.02
N MET A 163 -4.07 -2.43 -13.10
CA MET A 163 -4.44 -1.29 -13.96
C MET A 163 -4.42 -1.66 -15.45
N ARG A 164 -3.52 -2.54 -15.87
CA ARG A 164 -3.52 -3.10 -17.23
C ARG A 164 -4.80 -3.90 -17.51
N ALA A 165 -5.26 -4.70 -16.55
CA ALA A 165 -6.51 -5.44 -16.67
C ALA A 165 -7.72 -4.48 -16.71
N VAL A 166 -7.75 -3.45 -15.87
CA VAL A 166 -8.78 -2.40 -15.88
C VAL A 166 -8.82 -1.68 -17.21
N SER A 167 -7.67 -1.26 -17.75
CA SER A 167 -7.58 -0.61 -19.07
C SER A 167 -8.10 -1.53 -20.18
N PHE A 168 -7.67 -2.79 -20.19
CA PHE A 168 -8.10 -3.77 -21.18
C PHE A 168 -9.62 -3.96 -21.17
N VAL A 169 -10.22 -4.18 -20.00
CA VAL A 169 -11.67 -4.32 -19.83
C VAL A 169 -12.41 -3.05 -20.28
N THR A 170 -11.91 -1.88 -19.89
CA THR A 170 -12.50 -0.59 -20.29
C THR A 170 -12.52 -0.43 -21.81
N LYS A 171 -11.44 -0.83 -22.51
CA LYS A 171 -11.36 -0.80 -23.98
C LYS A 171 -12.34 -1.78 -24.63
N LEU A 172 -12.49 -2.99 -24.08
CA LEU A 172 -13.48 -3.97 -24.58
C LEU A 172 -14.91 -3.44 -24.49
N ILE A 173 -15.26 -2.83 -23.34
CA ILE A 173 -16.58 -2.21 -23.14
C ILE A 173 -16.79 -1.06 -24.14
N ALA A 174 -15.82 -0.17 -24.29
CA ALA A 174 -15.89 0.97 -25.21
C ALA A 174 -16.05 0.57 -26.68
N GLN A 175 -15.53 -0.62 -27.07
CA GLN A 175 -15.63 -1.16 -28.41
C GLN A 175 -16.87 -2.03 -28.63
N ASN A 176 -17.79 -2.11 -27.67
CA ASN A 176 -18.97 -3.00 -27.70
C ASN A 176 -18.62 -4.48 -27.98
N ARG A 177 -17.43 -4.92 -27.53
CA ARG A 177 -16.96 -6.32 -27.70
C ARG A 177 -17.37 -7.24 -26.57
N VAL A 178 -18.11 -6.73 -25.59
CA VAL A 178 -18.65 -7.51 -24.47
C VAL A 178 -20.12 -7.75 -24.74
N VAL A 179 -20.49 -9.03 -24.92
CA VAL A 179 -21.86 -9.45 -25.00
C VAL A 179 -22.34 -9.74 -23.58
N ASP A 180 -23.45 -9.12 -23.19
CA ASP A 180 -24.12 -9.25 -21.89
C ASP A 180 -23.30 -9.01 -20.62
N GLY A 181 -23.49 -7.84 -20.03
CA GLY A 181 -23.56 -7.53 -18.57
C GLY A 181 -22.49 -8.03 -17.60
N GLY A 182 -21.58 -8.92 -18.02
CA GLY A 182 -20.61 -9.57 -17.10
C GLY A 182 -19.41 -8.71 -16.71
N LEU A 183 -19.10 -7.64 -17.46
CA LEU A 183 -17.97 -6.75 -17.18
C LEU A 183 -18.47 -5.38 -16.78
N ARG A 184 -17.84 -4.82 -15.73
CA ARG A 184 -18.15 -3.49 -15.20
C ARG A 184 -17.04 -2.51 -15.52
N ARG A 185 -17.40 -1.34 -16.04
CA ARG A 185 -16.48 -0.22 -16.16
C ARG A 185 -16.16 0.30 -14.76
N VAL A 186 -14.86 0.52 -14.51
CA VAL A 186 -14.34 1.10 -13.27
C VAL A 186 -13.75 2.47 -13.58
N LEU A 187 -14.02 3.45 -12.71
CA LEU A 187 -13.48 4.80 -12.79
C LEU A 187 -12.32 4.91 -11.82
N ILE A 188 -11.14 5.21 -12.34
CA ILE A 188 -9.90 5.26 -11.56
C ILE A 188 -9.55 6.70 -11.22
N HIS A 189 -9.26 6.90 -9.95
CA HIS A 189 -8.82 8.18 -9.40
C HIS A 189 -7.52 7.96 -8.62
N SER A 190 -6.63 8.95 -8.65
CA SER A 190 -5.34 8.87 -7.97
C SER A 190 -5.06 10.13 -7.19
N ILE A 191 -4.74 9.98 -5.91
CA ILE A 191 -4.19 11.02 -5.05
C ILE A 191 -2.71 10.66 -4.84
N ALA A 192 -1.81 11.47 -5.39
CA ALA A 192 -0.37 11.23 -5.35
C ALA A 192 0.39 12.55 -5.27
N ASP A 193 1.60 12.48 -4.72
CA ASP A 193 2.58 13.57 -4.73
C ASP A 193 3.98 12.96 -4.95
N ASP A 194 4.22 12.55 -6.20
CA ASP A 194 5.46 11.88 -6.58
C ASP A 194 6.69 12.79 -6.39
N GLU A 195 6.53 14.11 -6.54
CA GLU A 195 7.61 15.07 -6.37
C GLU A 195 8.04 15.12 -4.90
N PHE A 196 7.08 15.34 -3.99
CA PHE A 196 7.36 15.40 -2.55
C PHE A 196 7.86 14.05 -2.01
N MET A 197 7.15 12.96 -2.30
CA MET A 197 7.52 11.63 -1.82
C MET A 197 8.84 11.14 -2.43
N GLY A 198 9.11 11.49 -3.67
CA GLY A 198 10.37 11.18 -4.35
C GLY A 198 11.58 11.96 -3.82
N ALA A 199 11.37 13.13 -3.21
CA ALA A 199 12.43 13.91 -2.58
C ALA A 199 12.83 13.41 -1.18
N LEU A 200 11.99 12.57 -0.55
CA LEU A 200 12.30 11.98 0.76
C LEU A 200 13.42 10.94 0.63
N SER A 201 14.32 10.92 1.62
CA SER A 201 15.36 9.91 1.68
C SER A 201 14.79 8.52 2.01
N PRO A 202 15.45 7.42 1.60
CA PRO A 202 15.02 6.06 1.96
C PRO A 202 14.87 5.85 3.48
N THR A 203 15.72 6.54 4.26
CA THR A 203 15.73 6.47 5.74
C THR A 203 14.57 7.20 6.38
N SER A 204 13.87 8.07 5.64
CA SER A 204 12.69 8.79 6.15
C SER A 204 11.57 7.84 6.59
N LYS A 205 11.52 6.63 6.04
CA LYS A 205 10.55 5.57 6.42
C LYS A 205 10.67 5.11 7.88
N TYR A 206 11.83 5.36 8.50
CA TYR A 206 12.12 5.02 9.90
C TYR A 206 12.13 6.26 10.80
N ASN A 207 11.80 7.43 10.26
CA ASN A 207 11.80 8.67 11.03
C ASN A 207 10.47 8.81 11.79
N ALA A 208 10.52 8.61 13.11
CA ALA A 208 9.39 8.77 14.02
C ALA A 208 9.34 10.17 14.67
N ASP A 209 10.15 11.13 14.19
CA ASP A 209 10.11 12.50 14.66
C ASP A 209 8.72 13.12 14.48
N TRP A 210 8.20 13.73 15.56
CA TRP A 210 6.81 14.21 15.57
C TRP A 210 6.58 15.34 14.57
N ASP A 211 7.50 16.27 14.42
CA ASP A 211 7.37 17.40 13.50
C ASP A 211 7.43 16.90 12.05
N PHE A 212 8.24 15.88 11.78
CA PHE A 212 8.26 15.21 10.48
C PHE A 212 6.92 14.52 10.18
N LEU A 213 6.35 13.79 11.13
CA LEU A 213 5.03 13.14 10.96
C LEU A 213 3.91 14.17 10.73
N ILE A 214 3.95 15.29 11.46
CA ILE A 214 3.02 16.41 11.26
C ILE A 214 3.17 17.00 9.87
N SER A 215 4.39 17.18 9.37
CA SER A 215 4.65 17.70 8.03
C SER A 215 4.10 16.79 6.94
N LEU A 216 4.25 15.46 7.09
CA LEU A 216 3.66 14.47 6.19
C LEU A 216 2.13 14.54 6.20
N ARG A 217 1.52 14.64 7.38
CA ARG A 217 0.07 14.82 7.53
C ARG A 217 -0.43 16.05 6.79
N ASP A 218 0.24 17.18 6.98
CA ASP A 218 -0.19 18.45 6.40
C ASP A 218 0.00 18.47 4.88
N GLN A 219 1.07 17.83 4.38
CA GLN A 219 1.25 17.61 2.95
C GLN A 219 0.16 16.70 2.36
N GLY A 220 -0.17 15.60 3.04
CA GLY A 220 -1.25 14.72 2.63
C GLY A 220 -2.60 15.44 2.57
N ARG A 221 -2.93 16.26 3.58
CA ARG A 221 -4.14 17.09 3.60
C ARG A 221 -4.17 18.08 2.45
N LYS A 222 -3.06 18.76 2.17
CA LYS A 222 -2.94 19.69 1.05
C LYS A 222 -3.14 18.98 -0.30
N CYS A 223 -2.50 17.83 -0.48
CA CYS A 223 -2.64 17.03 -1.68
C CYS A 223 -4.09 16.58 -1.90
N ALA A 224 -4.72 16.02 -0.87
CA ALA A 224 -6.12 15.59 -0.91
C ALA A 224 -7.08 16.76 -1.16
N GLY A 225 -6.87 17.92 -0.50
CA GLY A 225 -7.68 19.12 -0.71
C GLY A 225 -7.60 19.64 -2.15
N ASN A 226 -6.40 19.70 -2.73
CA ASN A 226 -6.20 20.09 -4.12
C ASN A 226 -6.85 19.10 -5.09
N TRP A 227 -6.77 17.81 -4.79
CA TRP A 227 -7.41 16.77 -5.59
C TRP A 227 -8.94 16.91 -5.55
N LEU A 228 -9.54 17.06 -4.36
CA LEU A 228 -10.97 17.24 -4.17
C LEU A 228 -11.49 18.47 -4.92
N ALA A 229 -10.81 19.60 -4.81
CA ALA A 229 -11.21 20.83 -5.51
C ALA A 229 -11.29 20.68 -7.04
N LYS A 230 -10.43 19.82 -7.62
CA LYS A 230 -10.35 19.61 -9.08
C LYS A 230 -11.20 18.46 -9.58
N ASN A 231 -11.34 17.39 -8.80
CA ASN A 231 -11.80 16.10 -9.31
C ASN A 231 -13.07 15.58 -8.62
N PHE A 232 -13.57 16.24 -7.59
CA PHE A 232 -14.77 15.77 -6.89
C PHE A 232 -15.97 15.62 -7.85
N VAL A 233 -16.12 16.53 -8.80
CA VAL A 233 -17.18 16.50 -9.81
C VAL A 233 -17.06 15.36 -10.82
N LYS A 234 -15.92 14.69 -10.88
CA LYS A 234 -15.67 13.55 -11.78
C LYS A 234 -16.12 12.21 -11.17
N LEU A 235 -16.34 12.18 -9.85
CA LEU A 235 -16.79 10.96 -9.17
C LEU A 235 -18.14 10.51 -9.74
N GLY A 236 -18.27 9.24 -10.09
CA GLY A 236 -19.43 8.65 -10.73
C GLY A 236 -19.59 9.01 -12.22
N VAL A 237 -18.73 9.84 -12.79
CA VAL A 237 -18.82 10.32 -14.17
C VAL A 237 -17.68 9.84 -15.05
N GLU A 238 -16.44 10.17 -14.66
CA GLU A 238 -15.24 9.83 -15.43
C GLU A 238 -14.02 9.64 -14.53
N SER A 239 -13.02 8.89 -14.98
CA SER A 239 -11.74 8.77 -14.29
C SER A 239 -11.03 10.13 -14.19
N SER A 240 -10.38 10.41 -13.06
CA SER A 240 -9.58 11.62 -12.90
C SER A 240 -8.17 11.48 -13.48
N VAL A 241 -7.79 10.28 -13.87
CA VAL A 241 -6.49 9.96 -14.49
C VAL A 241 -6.68 9.19 -15.80
N ASP A 242 -5.74 9.38 -16.70
CA ASP A 242 -5.58 8.51 -17.85
C ASP A 242 -4.77 7.28 -17.41
N VAL A 243 -5.47 6.13 -17.34
CA VAL A 243 -4.91 4.86 -16.84
C VAL A 243 -3.75 4.39 -17.72
N ASP A 244 -3.88 4.52 -19.05
CA ASP A 244 -2.84 4.08 -19.97
C ASP A 244 -1.56 4.93 -19.79
N LYS A 245 -1.70 6.24 -19.73
CA LYS A 245 -0.56 7.14 -19.59
C LYS A 245 0.13 7.04 -18.23
N MET A 246 -0.65 6.76 -17.15
CA MET A 246 -0.12 6.75 -15.78
C MET A 246 0.49 5.41 -15.39
N TYR A 247 -0.05 4.29 -15.88
CA TYR A 247 0.28 2.95 -15.39
C TYR A 247 0.81 1.98 -16.46
N LEU A 248 0.71 2.33 -17.75
CA LEU A 248 1.13 1.48 -18.87
C LEU A 248 2.22 2.12 -19.73
#